data_e22150390d33fa3eb592d1efb616df0f
#
_entry.id   e22150390d33fa3eb592d1efb616df0f
#
_cell.length_a   1.000
_cell.length_b   1.000
_cell.length_c   1.000
_cell.angle_alpha   90.00
_cell.angle_beta   90.00
_cell.angle_gamma   90.00
#
_symmetry.space_group_name_H-M   'P 1'
#
loop_
_entity.id
_entity.type
_entity.pdbx_description
1 polymer ?
#
loop_
_entity_poly.entity_id
_entity_poly.type
_entity_poly.pdbx_seq_one_letter_code
_entity_poly.pdbx_strand_id
1 'polypeptide(L)'
;VTLNMGVGEAVGDRKIMEAAVADMSLISGQKPVVTNARKSEAGFKIREGWPIGCKVTLRRERMYEFIERLIGIAIPRIRDFRGLNPRAFDGRGNFSMGLSEQIVFPEIDYDKIDQIRGLNVTVTTTAETDEQALALLRAFNFPFRN
;
A
#
# COMPACT_ATOMS: atom_id res chain seq x y z
N VAL A 1 -10.29 0.27 -0.18
CA VAL A 1 -8.86 0.22 0.15
C VAL A 1 -8.04 0.32 -1.14
N THR A 2 -7.07 1.21 -1.13
CA THR A 2 -6.17 1.37 -2.26
C THR A 2 -4.74 1.08 -1.81
N LEU A 3 -4.06 0.20 -2.55
CA LEU A 3 -2.64 -0.08 -2.36
C LEU A 3 -1.87 0.64 -3.45
N ASN A 4 -0.79 1.31 -3.07
CA ASN A 4 0.05 2.04 -4.03
C ASN A 4 1.52 1.75 -3.76
N MET A 5 2.26 1.48 -4.80
CA MET A 5 3.70 1.26 -4.72
C MET A 5 4.40 2.20 -5.71
N GLY A 6 5.21 3.11 -5.18
CA GLY A 6 6.04 3.99 -6.01
C GLY A 6 7.30 3.24 -6.42
N VAL A 7 7.58 3.17 -7.71
CA VAL A 7 8.73 2.43 -8.24
C VAL A 7 9.54 3.37 -9.15
N GLY A 8 10.09 4.42 -8.53
CA GLY A 8 10.91 5.40 -9.25
C GLY A 8 12.15 4.80 -9.91
N GLU A 9 12.70 3.74 -9.33
CA GLU A 9 13.86 3.03 -9.88
C GLU A 9 13.53 2.30 -11.19
N ALA A 10 12.25 2.12 -11.50
CA ALA A 10 11.84 1.46 -12.74
C ALA A 10 12.08 2.34 -13.97
N VAL A 11 12.48 3.58 -13.79
CA VAL A 11 12.83 4.47 -14.90
C VAL A 11 13.99 3.85 -15.66
N GLY A 12 13.73 3.44 -16.91
CA GLY A 12 14.73 2.79 -17.74
C GLY A 12 14.91 1.29 -17.49
N ASP A 13 14.21 0.69 -16.51
CA ASP A 13 14.30 -0.75 -16.25
C ASP A 13 12.91 -1.37 -16.11
N ARG A 14 12.46 -2.01 -17.18
CA ARG A 14 11.15 -2.67 -17.22
C ARG A 14 11.04 -3.83 -16.24
N LYS A 15 12.15 -4.53 -15.97
CA LYS A 15 12.13 -5.69 -15.06
C LYS A 15 11.77 -5.32 -13.63
N ILE A 16 12.21 -4.14 -13.17
CA ILE A 16 11.89 -3.65 -11.83
C ILE A 16 10.37 -3.43 -11.71
N MET A 17 9.76 -2.82 -12.73
CA MET A 17 8.31 -2.61 -12.72
C MET A 17 7.55 -3.94 -12.76
N GLU A 18 8.00 -4.89 -13.58
CA GLU A 18 7.37 -6.21 -13.66
C GLU A 18 7.41 -6.93 -12.30
N ALA A 19 8.54 -6.84 -11.60
CA ALA A 19 8.68 -7.43 -10.27
C ALA A 19 7.74 -6.77 -9.26
N ALA A 20 7.63 -5.44 -9.30
CA ALA A 20 6.73 -4.70 -8.40
C ALA A 20 5.25 -5.06 -8.67
N VAL A 21 4.86 -5.16 -9.93
CA VAL A 21 3.51 -5.55 -10.32
C VAL A 21 3.21 -6.98 -9.86
N ALA A 22 4.16 -7.90 -10.00
CA ALA A 22 4.00 -9.28 -9.56
C ALA A 22 3.79 -9.35 -8.04
N ASP A 23 4.59 -8.63 -7.26
CA ASP A 23 4.45 -8.59 -5.81
C ASP A 23 3.09 -8.02 -5.40
N MET A 24 2.69 -6.91 -6.01
CA MET A 24 1.41 -6.27 -5.72
C MET A 24 0.23 -7.17 -6.08
N SER A 25 0.35 -7.92 -7.18
CA SER A 25 -0.67 -8.88 -7.60
C SER A 25 -0.84 -9.99 -6.56
N LEU A 26 0.25 -10.49 -6.01
CA LEU A 26 0.20 -11.52 -4.95
C LEU A 26 -0.43 -10.98 -3.67
N ILE A 27 -0.06 -9.76 -3.27
CA ILE A 27 -0.56 -9.15 -2.05
C ILE A 27 -2.06 -8.87 -2.14
N SER A 28 -2.50 -8.31 -3.26
CA SER A 28 -3.90 -7.87 -3.42
C SER A 28 -4.83 -8.96 -3.95
N GLY A 29 -4.30 -9.96 -4.63
CA GLY A 29 -5.11 -10.96 -5.33
C GLY A 29 -5.76 -10.42 -6.60
N GLN A 30 -5.37 -9.23 -7.05
CA GLN A 30 -5.88 -8.61 -8.27
C GLN A 30 -4.72 -8.08 -9.11
N LYS A 31 -4.95 -7.91 -10.41
CA LYS A 31 -3.95 -7.33 -11.31
C LYS A 31 -3.85 -5.83 -11.06
N PRO A 32 -2.67 -5.32 -10.67
CA PRO A 32 -2.49 -3.88 -10.48
C PRO A 32 -2.49 -3.12 -11.80
N VAL A 33 -2.76 -1.81 -11.68
CA VAL A 33 -2.64 -0.88 -12.79
C VAL A 33 -1.29 -0.17 -12.66
N VAL A 34 -0.53 -0.14 -13.75
CA VAL A 34 0.72 0.61 -13.79
C VAL A 34 0.40 2.09 -13.92
N THR A 35 1.01 2.91 -13.06
CA THR A 35 0.82 4.36 -13.12
C THR A 35 1.99 5.00 -13.85
N ASN A 36 1.69 5.97 -14.71
CA ASN A 36 2.67 6.63 -15.55
C ASN A 36 2.88 8.08 -15.10
N ALA A 37 4.07 8.62 -15.36
CA ALA A 37 4.37 10.01 -15.05
C ALA A 37 3.51 10.93 -15.89
N ARG A 38 2.91 11.93 -15.25
CA ARG A 38 2.09 12.94 -15.95
C ARG A 38 2.93 14.03 -16.57
N LYS A 39 4.07 14.33 -15.96
CA LYS A 39 4.99 15.38 -16.39
C LYS A 39 6.42 14.89 -16.36
N SER A 40 7.25 15.47 -17.23
CA SER A 40 8.68 15.22 -17.20
C SER A 40 9.31 15.94 -16.01
N GLU A 41 10.16 15.23 -15.29
CA GLU A 41 10.91 15.77 -14.15
C GLU A 41 12.41 15.53 -14.40
N ALA A 42 13.09 16.54 -14.90
CA ALA A 42 14.51 16.42 -15.26
C ALA A 42 15.39 16.05 -14.06
N GLY A 43 15.07 16.57 -12.86
CA GLY A 43 15.80 16.27 -11.63
C GLY A 43 15.72 14.81 -11.21
N PHE A 44 14.66 14.12 -11.60
CA PHE A 44 14.44 12.70 -11.31
C PHE A 44 14.65 11.82 -12.54
N LYS A 45 15.06 12.39 -13.68
CA LYS A 45 15.23 11.69 -14.95
C LYS A 45 13.98 10.98 -15.42
N ILE A 46 12.81 11.55 -15.14
CA ILE A 46 11.51 11.00 -15.48
C ILE A 46 10.94 11.76 -16.69
N ARG A 47 10.45 11.01 -17.68
CA ARG A 47 9.75 11.58 -18.82
C ARG A 47 8.26 11.28 -18.73
N GLU A 48 7.45 12.18 -19.31
CA GLU A 48 6.01 11.98 -19.41
C GLU A 48 5.69 10.62 -20.04
N GLY A 49 4.74 9.90 -19.43
CA GLY A 49 4.33 8.59 -19.92
C GLY A 49 5.15 7.41 -19.43
N TRP A 50 6.26 7.65 -18.74
CA TRP A 50 7.08 6.55 -18.20
C TRP A 50 6.42 5.91 -16.98
N PRO A 51 6.47 4.57 -16.84
CA PRO A 51 5.93 3.89 -15.67
C PRO A 51 6.74 4.23 -14.43
N ILE A 52 6.05 4.72 -13.38
CA ILE A 52 6.66 5.14 -12.13
C ILE A 52 6.11 4.44 -10.89
N GLY A 53 5.07 3.65 -11.04
CA GLY A 53 4.49 2.93 -9.93
C GLY A 53 3.36 2.02 -10.35
N CYS A 54 2.72 1.40 -9.38
CA CYS A 54 1.55 0.58 -9.61
C CYS A 54 0.58 0.74 -8.45
N LYS A 55 -0.70 0.54 -8.72
CA LYS A 55 -1.75 0.64 -7.71
C LYS A 55 -2.84 -0.37 -7.96
N VAL A 56 -3.57 -0.71 -6.90
CA VAL A 56 -4.73 -1.56 -6.99
C VAL A 56 -5.77 -1.06 -5.99
N THR A 57 -7.04 -1.07 -6.41
CA THR A 57 -8.16 -0.70 -5.55
C THR A 57 -8.93 -1.95 -5.19
N LEU A 58 -9.12 -2.19 -3.91
CA LEU A 58 -9.85 -3.34 -3.39
C LEU A 58 -11.20 -2.87 -2.87
N ARG A 59 -12.26 -3.56 -3.29
CA ARG A 59 -13.65 -3.24 -2.92
C ARG A 59 -14.39 -4.49 -2.49
N ARG A 60 -15.44 -4.29 -1.67
CA ARG A 60 -16.35 -5.35 -1.22
C ARG A 60 -15.58 -6.49 -0.53
N GLU A 61 -15.85 -7.73 -0.90
CA GLU A 61 -15.27 -8.91 -0.26
C GLU A 61 -13.74 -8.92 -0.26
N ARG A 62 -13.13 -8.54 -1.38
CA ARG A 62 -11.67 -8.50 -1.48
C ARG A 62 -11.04 -7.46 -0.56
N MET A 63 -11.73 -6.35 -0.37
CA MET A 63 -11.31 -5.32 0.57
C MET A 63 -11.32 -5.85 1.99
N TYR A 64 -12.38 -6.50 2.41
CA TYR A 64 -12.51 -7.04 3.76
C TYR A 64 -11.53 -8.18 4.01
N GLU A 65 -11.33 -9.06 3.04
CA GLU A 65 -10.34 -10.13 3.12
C GLU A 65 -8.92 -9.56 3.27
N PHE A 66 -8.61 -8.51 2.53
CA PHE A 66 -7.31 -7.84 2.64
C PHE A 66 -7.13 -7.22 4.02
N ILE A 67 -8.13 -6.52 4.54
CA ILE A 67 -8.07 -5.90 5.87
C ILE A 67 -7.82 -6.98 6.93
N GLU A 68 -8.50 -8.11 6.84
CA GLU A 68 -8.33 -9.21 7.77
C GLU A 68 -6.89 -9.74 7.76
N ARG A 69 -6.32 -9.93 6.58
CA ARG A 69 -4.92 -10.36 6.46
C ARG A 69 -3.93 -9.30 6.93
N LEU A 70 -4.22 -8.04 6.63
CA LEU A 70 -3.38 -6.92 7.05
C LEU A 70 -3.28 -6.87 8.57
N ILE A 71 -4.41 -6.90 9.25
CA ILE A 71 -4.46 -6.79 10.70
C ILE A 71 -3.97 -8.06 11.40
N GLY A 72 -4.38 -9.23 10.90
CA GLY A 72 -4.09 -10.50 11.55
C GLY A 72 -2.70 -11.05 11.30
N ILE A 73 -2.11 -10.75 10.14
CA ILE A 73 -0.86 -11.37 9.72
C ILE A 73 0.23 -10.35 9.41
N ALA A 74 -0.05 -9.37 8.54
CA ALA A 74 0.98 -8.46 8.05
C ALA A 74 1.47 -7.48 9.11
N ILE A 75 0.56 -6.77 9.77
CA ILE A 75 0.94 -5.78 10.80
C ILE A 75 1.74 -6.41 11.94
N PRO A 76 1.35 -7.58 12.50
CA PRO A 76 2.17 -8.22 13.55
C PRO A 76 3.58 -8.59 13.12
N ARG A 77 3.85 -8.67 11.83
CA ARG A 77 5.18 -9.00 11.29
C ARG A 77 6.06 -7.78 11.04
N ILE A 78 5.54 -6.59 11.25
CA ILE A 78 6.33 -5.34 11.10
C ILE A 78 7.34 -5.25 12.23
N ARG A 79 8.60 -4.98 11.87
CA ARG A 79 9.67 -4.80 12.88
C ARG A 79 9.41 -3.55 13.72
N ASP A 80 9.62 -3.68 15.02
CA ASP A 80 9.52 -2.58 15.97
C ASP A 80 8.18 -1.84 15.91
N PHE A 81 7.13 -2.60 15.59
CA PHE A 81 5.79 -2.03 15.48
C PHE A 81 5.28 -1.57 16.85
N ARG A 82 4.92 -0.29 16.94
CA ARG A 82 4.46 0.34 18.19
C ARG A 82 3.03 0.85 18.12
N GLY A 83 2.28 0.43 17.13
CA GLY A 83 0.93 0.88 16.87
C GLY A 83 0.85 1.83 15.70
N LEU A 84 -0.35 1.92 15.12
CA LEU A 84 -0.62 2.82 14.02
C LEU A 84 -0.82 4.24 14.54
N ASN A 85 -0.47 5.23 13.73
CA ASN A 85 -0.63 6.62 14.10
C ASN A 85 -2.11 7.02 14.02
N PRO A 86 -2.75 7.37 15.16
CA PRO A 86 -4.17 7.76 15.14
C PRO A 86 -4.43 9.13 14.50
N ARG A 87 -3.37 9.84 14.09
CA ARG A 87 -3.48 11.13 13.42
C ARG A 87 -3.24 11.05 11.92
N ALA A 88 -3.08 9.84 11.37
CA ALA A 88 -2.79 9.65 9.95
C ALA A 88 -4.05 9.69 9.09
N PHE A 89 -4.95 10.62 9.37
CA PHE A 89 -6.18 10.86 8.62
C PHE A 89 -6.09 12.17 7.85
N ASP A 90 -6.84 12.27 6.75
CA ASP A 90 -6.78 13.40 5.83
C ASP A 90 -7.72 14.57 6.16
N GLY A 91 -8.44 14.49 7.28
CA GLY A 91 -9.48 15.46 7.63
C GLY A 91 -10.86 15.11 7.10
N ARG A 92 -10.96 14.07 6.27
CA ARG A 92 -12.21 13.64 5.62
C ARG A 92 -12.57 12.18 5.90
N GLY A 93 -11.96 11.59 6.92
CA GLY A 93 -12.24 10.22 7.30
C GLY A 93 -11.48 9.16 6.51
N ASN A 94 -10.40 9.52 5.83
CA ASN A 94 -9.57 8.57 5.10
C ASN A 94 -8.24 8.38 5.84
N PHE A 95 -7.81 7.13 5.96
CA PHE A 95 -6.60 6.75 6.71
C PHE A 95 -5.53 6.27 5.75
N SER A 96 -4.28 6.65 6.00
CA SER A 96 -3.14 6.19 5.21
C SER A 96 -2.02 5.69 6.11
N MET A 97 -1.39 4.59 5.70
CA MET A 97 -0.22 4.05 6.37
C MET A 97 0.79 3.56 5.35
N GLY A 98 2.06 3.62 5.72
CA GLY A 98 3.15 3.09 4.90
C GLY A 98 3.69 1.81 5.49
N LEU A 99 3.96 0.82 4.62
CA LEU A 99 4.67 -0.40 4.98
C LEU A 99 6.04 -0.34 4.31
N SER A 100 7.10 -0.50 5.09
CA SER A 100 8.48 -0.39 4.59
C SER A 100 8.91 -1.61 3.78
N GLU A 101 8.29 -2.75 4.03
CA GLU A 101 8.70 -4.02 3.45
C GLU A 101 7.49 -4.83 2.98
N GLN A 102 7.47 -5.22 1.70
CA GLN A 102 6.38 -6.06 1.18
C GLN A 102 6.43 -7.48 1.76
N ILE A 103 7.55 -7.88 2.32
CA ILE A 103 7.72 -9.24 2.88
C ILE A 103 6.89 -9.51 4.14
N VAL A 104 6.25 -8.48 4.71
CA VAL A 104 5.32 -8.69 5.84
C VAL A 104 4.08 -9.48 5.41
N PHE A 105 3.78 -9.50 4.11
CA PHE A 105 2.68 -10.31 3.58
C PHE A 105 3.17 -11.73 3.31
N PRO A 106 2.46 -12.76 3.81
CA PRO A 106 2.91 -14.15 3.65
C PRO A 106 2.85 -14.64 2.20
N GLU A 107 2.11 -13.96 1.34
CA GLU A 107 2.04 -14.27 -0.09
C GLU A 107 3.36 -14.01 -0.81
N ILE A 108 4.23 -13.19 -0.21
CA ILE A 108 5.54 -12.84 -0.77
C ILE A 108 6.59 -13.80 -0.23
N ASP A 109 7.28 -14.50 -1.15
CA ASP A 109 8.40 -15.38 -0.79
C ASP A 109 9.69 -14.56 -0.79
N TYR A 110 10.29 -14.38 0.38
CA TYR A 110 11.52 -13.60 0.55
C TYR A 110 12.63 -14.07 -0.39
N ASP A 111 12.73 -15.37 -0.63
CA ASP A 111 13.80 -15.93 -1.47
C ASP A 111 13.60 -15.64 -2.97
N LYS A 112 12.42 -15.22 -3.38
CA LYS A 112 12.08 -14.99 -4.79
C LYS A 112 12.02 -13.51 -5.16
N ILE A 113 12.12 -12.60 -4.21
CA ILE A 113 12.08 -11.17 -4.52
C ILE A 113 13.45 -10.67 -4.95
N ASP A 114 13.46 -9.66 -5.82
CA ASP A 114 14.69 -9.03 -6.28
C ASP A 114 15.20 -7.99 -5.27
N GLN A 115 14.28 -7.28 -4.61
CA GLN A 115 14.63 -6.31 -3.57
C GLN A 115 13.42 -6.04 -2.67
N ILE A 116 13.68 -5.49 -1.49
CA ILE A 116 12.64 -5.09 -0.56
C ILE A 116 12.05 -3.76 -1.03
N ARG A 117 10.71 -3.67 -1.07
CA ARG A 117 9.98 -2.47 -1.47
C ARG A 117 8.90 -2.14 -0.46
N GLY A 118 8.70 -0.86 -0.26
CA GLY A 118 7.60 -0.38 0.55
C GLY A 118 6.35 -0.13 -0.29
N LEU A 119 5.22 -0.01 0.37
CA LEU A 119 3.96 0.35 -0.26
C LEU A 119 3.10 1.14 0.70
N ASN A 120 2.15 1.88 0.16
CA ASN A 120 1.19 2.64 0.94
C ASN A 120 -0.17 1.98 0.89
N VAL A 121 -0.84 1.94 2.04
CA VAL A 121 -2.21 1.44 2.16
C VAL A 121 -3.09 2.62 2.54
N THR A 122 -4.10 2.90 1.73
CA THR A 122 -5.08 3.95 2.00
C THR A 122 -6.45 3.31 2.20
N VAL A 123 -7.08 3.61 3.33
CA VAL A 123 -8.42 3.13 3.64
C VAL A 123 -9.38 4.31 3.52
N THR A 124 -10.23 4.26 2.50
CA THR A 124 -11.25 5.27 2.26
C THR A 124 -12.54 4.85 2.92
N THR A 125 -13.12 5.72 3.73
CA THR A 125 -14.37 5.42 4.45
C THR A 125 -15.46 6.42 4.08
N THR A 126 -16.70 6.09 4.47
CA THR A 126 -17.84 7.00 4.33
C THR A 126 -18.02 7.89 5.56
N ALA A 127 -17.14 7.79 6.54
CA ALA A 127 -17.18 8.63 7.73
C ALA A 127 -16.99 10.11 7.34
N GLU A 128 -17.74 10.98 8.00
CA GLU A 128 -17.67 12.41 7.71
C GLU A 128 -16.52 13.11 8.42
N THR A 129 -16.06 12.54 9.53
CA THR A 129 -14.97 13.11 10.33
C THR A 129 -13.90 12.08 10.61
N ASP A 130 -12.70 12.53 10.95
CA ASP A 130 -11.59 11.64 11.31
C ASP A 130 -11.88 10.86 12.59
N GLU A 131 -12.60 11.48 13.53
CA GLU A 131 -13.00 10.81 14.77
C GLU A 131 -13.90 9.61 14.50
N GLN A 132 -14.87 9.77 13.60
CA GLN A 132 -15.76 8.68 13.20
C GLN A 132 -14.98 7.59 12.48
N ALA A 133 -14.05 7.98 11.60
CA ALA A 133 -13.24 7.02 10.87
C ALA A 133 -12.32 6.24 11.81
N LEU A 134 -11.72 6.91 12.79
CA LEU A 134 -10.88 6.25 13.79
C LEU A 134 -11.70 5.22 14.58
N ALA A 135 -12.92 5.57 15.00
CA ALA A 135 -13.79 4.64 15.70
C ALA A 135 -14.14 3.43 14.83
N LEU A 136 -14.41 3.67 13.55
CA LEU A 136 -14.70 2.59 12.61
C LEU A 136 -13.52 1.63 12.47
N LEU A 137 -12.31 2.16 12.26
CA LEU A 137 -11.13 1.31 12.10
C LEU A 137 -10.77 0.58 13.39
N ARG A 138 -10.99 1.18 14.56
CA ARG A 138 -10.81 0.49 15.82
C ARG A 138 -11.79 -0.67 15.97
N ALA A 139 -13.01 -0.51 15.46
CA ALA A 139 -13.98 -1.60 15.45
C ALA A 139 -13.54 -2.78 14.58
N PHE A 140 -12.71 -2.52 13.56
CA PHE A 140 -12.08 -3.56 12.75
C PHE A 140 -10.81 -4.11 13.38
N ASN A 141 -10.46 -3.68 14.59
CA ASN A 141 -9.26 -4.10 15.31
C ASN A 141 -7.94 -3.55 14.75
N PHE A 142 -7.99 -2.42 14.08
CA PHE A 142 -6.76 -1.73 13.69
C PHE A 142 -5.97 -1.34 14.96
N PRO A 143 -4.71 -1.72 15.09
CA PRO A 143 -3.95 -1.51 16.32
C PRO A 143 -3.35 -0.10 16.41
N PHE A 144 -4.19 0.87 16.69
CA PHE A 144 -3.74 2.25 16.89
C PHE A 144 -3.02 2.40 18.24
N ARG A 145 -1.96 3.19 18.25
CA ARG A 145 -1.29 3.54 19.49
C ARG A 145 -2.10 4.59 20.25
N ASN A 146 -1.90 4.66 21.54
CA ASN A 146 -2.57 5.62 22.40
C ASN A 146 -1.97 7.02 22.29
#